data_806672f25605651a191e889a5c619d8f
#
_entry.id   806672f25605651a191e889a5c619d8f
#
_cell.length_a   1.000
_cell.length_b   1.000
_cell.length_c   1.000
_cell.angle_alpha   90.00
_cell.angle_beta   90.00
_cell.angle_gamma   90.00
#
_symmetry.space_group_name_H-M   'P 1'
#
loop_
_entity.id
_entity.type
_entity.pdbx_description
1 polymer ?
#
loop_
_entity_poly.entity_id
_entity_poly.type
_entity_poly.pdbx_seq_one_letter_code
_entity_poly.pdbx_strand_id
1 'polypeptide(L)' 'MKNILITGANGQLGNEMRLLAEVNKEYTYFFTDVAELDICDEQAVMNFVTDHQIDIIVNCA' A
#
# COMPACT_ATOMS: atom_id res chain seq x y z
N MET A 1 13.46 8.18 2.92
CA MET A 1 12.87 6.90 2.47
C MET A 1 11.56 7.15 1.75
N LYS A 2 11.30 6.36 0.72
CA LYS A 2 10.02 6.45 0.04
C LYS A 2 8.96 5.62 0.74
N ASN A 3 7.75 6.11 0.77
CA ASN A 3 6.59 5.44 1.34
C ASN A 3 5.74 4.85 0.22
N ILE A 4 5.48 3.58 0.29
CA ILE A 4 4.75 2.84 -0.75
C ILE A 4 3.45 2.30 -0.17
N LEU A 5 2.34 2.65 -0.79
CA LEU A 5 1.03 2.12 -0.45
C LEU A 5 0.72 0.93 -1.35
N ILE A 6 0.44 -0.22 -0.74
CA ILE A 6 0.01 -1.43 -1.45
C ILE A 6 -1.46 -1.62 -1.18
N THR A 7 -2.30 -1.59 -2.20
CA THR A 7 -3.73 -1.86 -2.08
C THR A 7 -4.03 -3.27 -2.57
N GLY A 8 -5.09 -3.89 -2.04
CA GLY A 8 -5.42 -5.28 -2.36
C GLY A 8 -4.36 -6.25 -1.84
N ALA A 9 -3.81 -5.96 -0.67
CA ALA A 9 -2.62 -6.63 -0.16
C ALA A 9 -2.85 -8.09 0.27
N ASN A 10 -4.10 -8.50 0.47
CA ASN A 10 -4.40 -9.86 0.88
C ASN A 10 -4.45 -10.86 -0.28
N GLY A 11 -4.33 -10.38 -1.52
CA GLY A 11 -4.26 -11.24 -2.69
C GLY A 11 -2.86 -11.83 -2.91
N GLN A 12 -2.73 -12.60 -3.99
CA GLN A 12 -1.48 -13.28 -4.29
C GLN A 12 -0.33 -12.30 -4.56
N LEU A 13 -0.58 -11.28 -5.37
CA LEU A 13 0.44 -10.28 -5.68
C LEU A 13 0.83 -9.49 -4.43
N GLY A 14 -0.13 -9.16 -3.58
CA GLY A 14 0.15 -8.50 -2.32
C GLY A 14 1.03 -9.32 -1.40
N ASN A 15 0.82 -10.64 -1.35
CA ASN A 15 1.68 -11.52 -0.56
C ASN A 15 3.10 -11.56 -1.09
N GLU A 16 3.28 -11.54 -2.41
CA GLU A 16 4.61 -11.45 -3.02
C GLU A 16 5.29 -10.12 -2.66
N MET A 17 4.53 -9.04 -2.64
CA MET A 17 5.06 -7.74 -2.23
C MET A 17 5.49 -7.73 -0.76
N ARG A 18 4.80 -8.48 0.10
CA ARG A 18 5.22 -8.61 1.51
C ARG A 18 6.57 -9.30 1.64
N LEU A 19 6.82 -10.34 0.82
CA LEU A 19 8.11 -11.00 0.78
C LEU A 19 9.20 -10.06 0.30
N LEU A 20 8.92 -9.27 -0.73
CA LEU A 20 9.86 -8.28 -1.23
C LEU A 20 10.19 -7.24 -0.16
N ALA A 21 9.19 -6.81 0.61
CA ALA A 21 9.38 -5.84 1.68
C ALA A 21 10.29 -6.37 2.78
N GLU A 22 10.29 -7.67 3.04
CA GLU A 22 11.16 -8.28 4.04
C GLU A 22 12.63 -8.20 3.66
N VAL A 23 12.94 -8.27 2.36
CA VAL A 23 14.31 -8.25 1.89
C VAL A 23 14.78 -6.86 1.45
N ASN A 24 13.86 -5.98 1.07
CA ASN A 24 14.19 -4.63 0.63
C ASN A 24 13.77 -3.62 1.69
N LYS A 25 14.72 -3.14 2.46
CA LYS A 25 14.48 -2.21 3.57
C LYS A 25 14.66 -0.75 3.19
N GLU A 26 14.81 -0.45 1.90
CA GLU A 26 14.99 0.93 1.44
C GLU A 26 13.68 1.72 1.43
N TYR A 27 12.53 1.04 1.50
CA TYR A 27 11.22 1.66 1.44
C TYR A 27 10.40 1.33 2.67
N THR A 28 9.45 2.19 2.98
CA THR A 28 8.42 1.92 3.98
C THR A 28 7.16 1.47 3.25
N TYR A 29 6.65 0.29 3.58
CA TYR A 29 5.50 -0.30 2.91
C TYR A 29 4.27 -0.25 3.81
N PHE A 30 3.15 0.18 3.25
CA PHE A 30 1.85 0.22 3.92
C PHE A 30 0.93 -0.75 3.20
N PHE A 31 0.66 -1.89 3.81
CA PHE A 31 -0.17 -2.94 3.22
C PHE A 31 -1.61 -2.76 3.64
N THR A 32 -2.50 -2.55 2.66
CA THR A 32 -3.92 -2.35 2.92
C THR A 32 -4.76 -3.25 2.03
N ASP A 33 -5.93 -3.61 2.53
CA ASP A 33 -6.96 -4.25 1.71
C ASP A 33 -8.24 -3.46 1.88
N VAL A 34 -9.34 -3.90 1.25
CA VAL A 34 -10.58 -3.13 1.22
C VAL A 34 -11.11 -2.83 2.62
N ALA A 35 -10.83 -3.70 3.58
CA ALA A 35 -11.27 -3.49 4.97
C ALA A 35 -10.59 -2.29 5.62
N GLU A 36 -9.33 -2.05 5.27
CA GLU A 36 -8.56 -0.93 5.83
C GLU A 36 -8.69 0.32 4.95
N LEU A 37 -8.72 0.13 3.64
CA LEU A 37 -8.77 1.23 2.69
C LEU A 37 -9.50 0.80 1.43
N ASP A 38 -10.70 1.34 1.22
CA ASP A 38 -11.48 1.10 0.01
C ASP A 38 -10.96 2.00 -1.11
N ILE A 39 -10.36 1.42 -2.14
CA ILE A 39 -9.80 2.17 -3.25
C ILE A 39 -10.87 2.89 -4.09
N CYS A 40 -12.12 2.51 -3.95
CA CYS A 40 -13.25 3.20 -4.60
C CYS A 40 -13.66 4.47 -3.85
N ASP A 41 -13.18 4.67 -2.64
CA ASP A 41 -13.42 5.87 -1.85
C ASP A 41 -12.25 6.85 -2.06
N GLU A 42 -12.42 7.77 -3.01
CA GLU A 42 -11.36 8.71 -3.37
C GLU A 42 -10.90 9.55 -2.19
N GLN A 43 -11.83 9.98 -1.35
CA GLN A 43 -11.46 10.82 -0.20
C GLN A 43 -10.62 10.04 0.80
N ALA A 44 -10.96 8.79 1.04
CA ALA A 44 -10.20 7.93 1.94
C ALA A 44 -8.78 7.70 1.41
N VAL A 45 -8.65 7.47 0.10
CA VAL A 45 -7.34 7.28 -0.52
C VAL A 45 -6.51 8.56 -0.42
N MET A 46 -7.10 9.71 -0.73
CA MET A 46 -6.39 10.99 -0.65
C MET A 46 -5.95 11.31 0.78
N ASN A 47 -6.80 11.02 1.77
CA ASN A 47 -6.45 11.22 3.17
C ASN A 47 -5.28 10.31 3.58
N PHE A 48 -5.32 9.05 3.15
CA PHE A 48 -4.25 8.10 3.46
C PHE A 48 -2.93 8.55 2.84
N VAL A 49 -2.97 8.95 1.58
CA VAL A 49 -1.77 9.42 0.86
C VAL A 49 -1.17 10.64 1.56
N THR A 50 -2.01 11.58 1.97
CA THR A 50 -1.55 12.80 2.64
C THR A 50 -1.01 12.49 4.04
N ASP A 51 -1.76 11.72 4.82
CA ASP A 51 -1.41 11.45 6.23
C ASP A 51 -0.12 10.64 6.37
N HIS A 52 0.13 9.74 5.42
CA HIS A 52 1.30 8.86 5.46
C HIS A 52 2.39 9.29 4.48
N GLN A 53 2.20 10.42 3.81
CA GLN A 53 3.16 10.96 2.84
C GLN A 53 3.57 9.91 1.80
N ILE A 54 2.56 9.28 1.18
CA ILE A 54 2.78 8.21 0.21
C ILE A 54 3.40 8.76 -1.07
N ASP A 55 4.47 8.14 -1.53
CA ASP A 55 5.16 8.50 -2.77
C ASP A 55 4.73 7.64 -3.95
N ILE A 56 4.43 6.37 -3.69
CA ILE A 56 4.12 5.39 -4.74
C ILE A 56 2.92 4.56 -4.29
N ILE A 57 2.00 4.32 -5.23
CA ILE A 57 0.86 3.42 -5.00
C ILE A 57 1.01 2.22 -5.92
N VAL A 58 0.94 1.03 -5.34
CA VAL A 58 0.90 -0.23 -6.10
C VAL A 58 -0.46 -0.87 -5.86
N ASN A 59 -1.26 -0.95 -6.90
CA ASN A 59 -2.60 -1.53 -6.81
C ASN A 59 -2.54 -3.01 -7.18
N CYS A 60 -2.75 -3.87 -6.18
CA CYS A 60 -2.76 -5.32 -6.33
C CYS A 60 -4.18 -5.90 -6.38
N ALA A 61 -5.17 -5.05 -6.40
CA ALA A 61 -6.57 -5.47 -6.42
C ALA A 61 -7.02 -5.94 -7.80
#